data_e927fd12ec36f5e8a8507f6460d17c6e
#
_entry.id   e927fd12ec36f5e8a8507f6460d17c6e
#
_cell.length_a   1.000
_cell.length_b   1.000
_cell.length_c   1.000
_cell.angle_alpha   90.00
_cell.angle_beta   90.00
_cell.angle_gamma   90.00
#
_symmetry.space_group_name_H-M   'P 1'
#
loop_
_entity.id
_entity.type
_entity.pdbx_description
1 polymer ?
#
loop_
_entity_poly.entity_id
_entity_poly.type
_entity_poly.pdbx_seq_one_letter_code
_entity_poly.pdbx_strand_id
1 'polypeptide(L)'
;MAMQKISVGALLALIVAGVFLSLVASGALVAYQKVQNTGIVTAVGVGVYSNSACTSKVSSIDWGSLTPSSTVSKTIYIRNEGNKRLSLSMTTGNWNPQSASNYITLTWNRGGTVLEVGQVVQATLTLSVSPSISGVTSFSFEITITGTEY
;
A
#
# COMPACT_ATOMS: atom_id res chain seq x y z
N MET A 1 49.71 23.05 -18.66
CA MET A 1 48.49 22.20 -18.72
C MET A 1 48.18 21.78 -17.30
N ALA A 2 47.14 22.35 -16.69
CA ALA A 2 46.77 22.00 -15.32
C ALA A 2 45.92 20.73 -15.34
N MET A 3 46.44 19.65 -14.78
CA MET A 3 45.66 18.43 -14.54
C MET A 3 44.67 18.70 -13.41
N GLN A 4 43.37 18.76 -13.74
CA GLN A 4 42.31 18.82 -12.74
C GLN A 4 42.29 17.50 -11.96
N LYS A 5 42.58 17.55 -10.66
CA LYS A 5 42.44 16.41 -9.77
C LYS A 5 40.97 16.12 -9.56
N ILE A 6 40.45 15.06 -10.18
CA ILE A 6 39.11 14.54 -9.89
C ILE A 6 39.13 13.97 -8.46
N SER A 7 38.28 14.46 -7.59
CA SER A 7 38.21 13.96 -6.22
C SER A 7 37.68 12.51 -6.20
N VAL A 8 38.15 11.71 -5.27
CA VAL A 8 37.78 10.31 -5.09
C VAL A 8 36.25 10.19 -4.88
N GLY A 9 35.62 11.19 -4.25
CA GLY A 9 34.16 11.25 -4.07
C GLY A 9 33.39 11.42 -5.38
N ALA A 10 33.93 12.21 -6.34
CA ALA A 10 33.29 12.37 -7.66
C ALA A 10 33.40 11.09 -8.49
N LEU A 11 34.51 10.36 -8.35
CA LEU A 11 34.70 9.07 -9.02
C LEU A 11 33.73 7.98 -8.48
N LEU A 12 33.53 7.95 -7.16
CA LEU A 12 32.57 7.04 -6.53
C LEU A 12 31.12 7.37 -6.93
N ALA A 13 30.77 8.65 -7.02
CA ALA A 13 29.44 9.07 -7.48
C ALA A 13 29.17 8.67 -8.94
N LEU A 14 30.18 8.77 -9.81
CA LEU A 14 30.10 8.32 -11.20
C LEU A 14 29.97 6.80 -11.35
N ILE A 15 30.66 6.03 -10.49
CA ILE A 15 30.56 4.56 -10.50
C ILE A 15 29.19 4.11 -10.02
N VAL A 16 28.64 4.74 -8.97
CA VAL A 16 27.30 4.45 -8.46
C VAL A 16 26.23 4.82 -9.50
N ALA A 17 26.35 5.98 -10.15
CA ALA A 17 25.44 6.40 -11.23
C ALA A 17 25.57 5.49 -12.47
N GLY A 18 26.78 5.06 -12.83
CA GLY A 18 27.01 4.14 -13.94
C GLY A 18 26.44 2.74 -13.71
N VAL A 19 26.56 2.23 -12.48
CA VAL A 19 25.95 0.94 -12.09
C VAL A 19 24.42 1.04 -12.13
N PHE A 20 23.83 2.15 -11.69
CA PHE A 20 22.39 2.37 -11.78
C PHE A 20 21.88 2.43 -13.23
N LEU A 21 22.60 3.09 -14.14
CA LEU A 21 22.22 3.16 -15.55
C LEU A 21 22.32 1.79 -16.26
N SER A 22 23.35 1.00 -15.95
CA SER A 22 23.51 -0.33 -16.56
C SER A 22 22.47 -1.34 -16.07
N LEU A 23 21.96 -1.17 -14.84
CA LEU A 23 20.90 -1.99 -14.25
C LEU A 23 19.51 -1.68 -14.82
N VAL A 24 19.25 -0.43 -15.21
CA VAL A 24 18.02 -0.02 -15.89
C VAL A 24 17.98 -0.51 -17.34
N ALA A 25 19.13 -0.62 -18.00
CA ALA A 25 19.21 -1.06 -19.39
C ALA A 25 18.96 -2.57 -19.56
N SER A 26 19.10 -3.39 -18.52
CA SER A 26 18.93 -4.84 -18.61
C SER A 26 17.50 -5.35 -18.34
N GLY A 27 16.55 -4.48 -18.06
CA GLY A 27 15.13 -4.84 -17.83
C GLY A 27 14.86 -5.74 -16.62
N ALA A 28 15.90 -6.29 -16.01
CA ALA A 28 15.78 -7.30 -14.95
C ALA A 28 15.71 -6.71 -13.53
N LEU A 29 15.91 -5.41 -13.34
CA LEU A 29 16.13 -4.81 -12.02
C LEU A 29 15.13 -3.72 -11.61
N VAL A 30 14.08 -3.50 -12.40
CA VAL A 30 12.95 -2.65 -11.97
C VAL A 30 12.23 -3.23 -10.74
N ALA A 31 12.48 -4.51 -10.43
CA ALA A 31 11.88 -5.20 -9.29
C ALA A 31 12.51 -4.86 -7.93
N TYR A 32 13.62 -4.13 -7.87
CA TYR A 32 14.36 -3.90 -6.61
C TYR A 32 14.44 -2.44 -6.17
N GLN A 33 13.81 -1.51 -6.85
CA GLN A 33 13.61 -0.20 -6.25
C GLN A 33 12.59 -0.35 -5.12
N LYS A 34 13.03 -0.02 -3.92
CA LYS A 34 12.17 0.09 -2.74
C LYS A 34 11.19 1.25 -2.97
N VAL A 35 10.16 0.98 -3.72
CA VAL A 35 9.09 1.93 -3.95
C VAL A 35 8.07 1.74 -2.85
N GLN A 36 7.77 2.79 -2.15
CA GLN A 36 6.75 2.79 -1.11
C GLN A 36 5.38 2.67 -1.80
N ASN A 37 4.83 1.48 -1.73
CA ASN A 37 3.47 1.21 -2.17
C ASN A 37 2.55 1.45 -0.97
N THR A 38 1.74 2.51 -1.03
CA THR A 38 0.99 3.01 0.11
C THR A 38 -0.51 3.01 -0.18
N GLY A 39 -1.29 2.48 0.76
CA GLY A 39 -2.73 2.67 0.81
C GLY A 39 -3.10 3.71 1.88
N ILE A 40 -3.75 4.81 1.50
CA ILE A 40 -4.33 5.77 2.45
C ILE A 40 -5.65 5.21 2.95
N VAL A 41 -5.84 5.15 4.27
CA VAL A 41 -7.05 4.60 4.89
C VAL A 41 -7.97 5.72 5.34
N THR A 42 -9.17 5.76 4.80
CA THR A 42 -10.28 6.62 5.21
C THR A 42 -11.36 5.79 5.88
N ALA A 43 -11.81 6.19 7.05
CA ALA A 43 -12.87 5.55 7.82
C ALA A 43 -14.12 6.42 7.87
N VAL A 44 -15.27 5.84 7.58
CA VAL A 44 -16.59 6.52 7.62
C VAL A 44 -17.52 5.73 8.52
N GLY A 45 -18.00 6.35 9.60
CA GLY A 45 -18.90 5.72 10.57
C GLY A 45 -18.25 4.69 11.51
N VAL A 46 -16.98 4.40 11.35
CA VAL A 46 -16.20 3.44 12.16
C VAL A 46 -14.83 4.00 12.50
N GLY A 47 -14.14 3.40 13.48
CA GLY A 47 -12.72 3.60 13.71
C GLY A 47 -11.91 2.44 13.13
N VAL A 48 -10.74 2.74 12.54
CA VAL A 48 -9.80 1.74 12.00
C VAL A 48 -8.47 1.84 12.74
N TYR A 49 -7.99 0.70 13.24
CA TYR A 49 -6.87 0.63 14.17
C TYR A 49 -5.87 -0.46 13.77
N SER A 50 -4.62 -0.30 14.20
CA SER A 50 -3.55 -1.28 14.01
C SER A 50 -3.49 -2.34 15.12
N ASN A 51 -4.22 -2.13 16.23
CA ASN A 51 -4.23 -3.04 17.39
C ASN A 51 -5.65 -3.31 17.89
N SER A 52 -5.83 -4.44 18.54
CA SER A 52 -7.12 -4.90 19.07
C SER A 52 -7.67 -4.02 20.20
N ALA A 53 -6.79 -3.31 20.92
CA ALA A 53 -7.19 -2.36 21.95
C ALA A 53 -7.76 -1.04 21.39
N CYS A 54 -7.69 -0.85 20.07
CA CYS A 54 -8.18 0.37 19.37
C CYS A 54 -7.57 1.66 19.91
N THR A 55 -6.27 1.66 20.18
CA THR A 55 -5.52 2.82 20.70
C THR A 55 -4.68 3.51 19.63
N SER A 56 -4.38 2.84 18.52
CA SER A 56 -3.55 3.37 17.43
C SER A 56 -4.32 3.36 16.12
N LYS A 57 -4.79 4.54 15.69
CA LYS A 57 -5.52 4.72 14.42
C LYS A 57 -4.61 4.48 13.20
N VAL A 58 -5.16 3.86 12.18
CA VAL A 58 -4.51 3.63 10.89
C VAL A 58 -4.94 4.72 9.92
N SER A 59 -3.99 5.50 9.40
CA SER A 59 -4.21 6.48 8.33
C SER A 59 -3.59 6.06 7.01
N SER A 60 -2.64 5.12 7.04
CA SER A 60 -1.99 4.58 5.84
C SER A 60 -1.46 3.17 6.12
N ILE A 61 -1.32 2.39 5.06
CA ILE A 61 -0.74 1.04 5.09
C ILE A 61 0.41 1.01 4.09
N ASP A 62 1.60 0.67 4.58
CA ASP A 62 2.76 0.38 3.74
C ASP A 62 2.70 -1.09 3.31
N TRP A 63 2.61 -1.32 2.01
CA TRP A 63 2.58 -2.66 1.42
C TRP A 63 3.98 -3.23 1.16
N GLY A 64 5.02 -2.41 1.31
CA GLY A 64 6.41 -2.81 1.07
C GLY A 64 6.73 -2.98 -0.41
N SER A 65 7.80 -3.72 -0.67
CA SER A 65 8.20 -4.05 -2.05
C SER A 65 7.39 -5.23 -2.57
N LEU A 66 6.77 -5.05 -3.72
CA LEU A 66 5.91 -6.05 -4.36
C LEU A 66 6.53 -6.49 -5.69
N THR A 67 6.33 -7.74 -6.05
CA THR A 67 6.74 -8.33 -7.33
C THR A 67 5.50 -8.83 -8.09
N PRO A 68 5.59 -9.03 -9.41
CA PRO A 68 4.52 -9.70 -10.15
C PRO A 68 4.14 -11.02 -9.50
N SER A 69 2.86 -11.36 -9.49
CA SER A 69 2.26 -12.53 -8.82
C SER A 69 2.36 -12.54 -7.29
N SER A 70 2.86 -11.49 -6.64
CA SER A 70 2.93 -11.44 -5.19
C SER A 70 1.55 -11.18 -4.56
N THR A 71 1.38 -11.70 -3.36
CA THR A 71 0.22 -11.46 -2.51
C THR A 71 0.71 -11.11 -1.11
N VAL A 72 0.22 -9.99 -0.57
CA VAL A 72 0.57 -9.51 0.77
C VAL A 72 -0.68 -9.24 1.58
N SER A 73 -0.70 -9.68 2.84
CA SER A 73 -1.80 -9.46 3.76
C SER A 73 -1.41 -8.54 4.90
N LYS A 74 -2.33 -7.68 5.32
CA LYS A 74 -2.22 -6.80 6.48
C LYS A 74 -3.44 -6.96 7.38
N THR A 75 -3.22 -6.93 8.68
CA THR A 75 -4.28 -7.00 9.68
C THR A 75 -4.60 -5.62 10.20
N ILE A 76 -5.90 -5.31 10.29
CA ILE A 76 -6.45 -4.12 10.93
C ILE A 76 -7.59 -4.51 11.86
N TYR A 77 -7.97 -3.59 12.74
CA TYR A 77 -9.10 -3.75 13.65
C TYR A 77 -10.10 -2.63 13.40
N ILE A 78 -11.37 -2.99 13.30
CA ILE A 78 -12.45 -2.05 13.01
C ILE A 78 -13.39 -2.04 14.20
N ARG A 79 -13.66 -0.85 14.72
CA ARG A 79 -14.57 -0.63 15.84
C ARG A 79 -15.78 0.18 15.42
N ASN A 80 -16.95 -0.24 15.82
CA ASN A 80 -18.14 0.58 15.76
C ASN A 80 -18.07 1.66 16.87
N GLU A 81 -17.80 2.90 16.49
CA GLU A 81 -17.72 4.04 17.41
C GLU A 81 -19.04 4.82 17.47
N GLY A 82 -20.05 4.40 16.72
CA GLY A 82 -21.38 5.00 16.70
C GLY A 82 -22.29 4.45 17.80
N ASN A 83 -23.56 4.81 17.72
CA ASN A 83 -24.62 4.44 18.65
C ASN A 83 -25.69 3.52 18.04
N LYS A 84 -25.41 2.96 16.84
CA LYS A 84 -26.27 2.01 16.13
C LYS A 84 -25.45 0.87 15.55
N ARG A 85 -26.12 -0.21 15.20
CA ARG A 85 -25.51 -1.32 14.46
C ARG A 85 -25.09 -0.85 13.07
N LEU A 86 -23.96 -1.35 12.61
CA LEU A 86 -23.40 -0.99 11.30
C LEU A 86 -23.10 -2.23 10.48
N SER A 87 -23.35 -2.15 9.18
CA SER A 87 -22.84 -3.11 8.19
C SER A 87 -21.59 -2.55 7.52
N LEU A 88 -20.55 -3.38 7.41
CA LEU A 88 -19.25 -2.96 6.90
C LEU A 88 -19.15 -3.14 5.39
N SER A 89 -18.57 -2.13 4.72
CA SER A 89 -18.18 -2.18 3.32
C SER A 89 -16.78 -1.58 3.12
N MET A 90 -16.12 -1.95 2.03
CA MET A 90 -14.82 -1.41 1.65
C MET A 90 -14.81 -1.11 0.15
N THR A 91 -14.25 0.04 -0.21
CA THR A 91 -13.98 0.42 -1.60
C THR A 91 -12.53 0.90 -1.73
N THR A 92 -12.02 0.84 -2.95
CA THR A 92 -10.72 1.42 -3.32
C THR A 92 -10.89 2.45 -4.41
N GLY A 93 -10.05 3.47 -4.40
CA GLY A 93 -10.10 4.54 -5.39
C GLY A 93 -8.82 5.35 -5.43
N ASN A 94 -8.84 6.44 -6.19
CA ASN A 94 -7.75 7.41 -6.29
C ASN A 94 -6.38 6.76 -6.57
N TRP A 95 -6.39 5.77 -7.46
CA TRP A 95 -5.18 5.06 -7.88
C TRP A 95 -4.20 5.99 -8.60
N ASN A 96 -2.96 5.96 -8.18
CA ASN A 96 -1.87 6.69 -8.83
C ASN A 96 -0.63 5.79 -9.00
N PRO A 97 -0.21 5.45 -10.24
CA PRO A 97 -0.89 5.79 -11.49
C PRO A 97 -2.25 5.07 -11.60
N GLN A 98 -3.18 5.66 -12.36
CA GLN A 98 -4.52 5.08 -12.58
C GLN A 98 -4.45 3.66 -13.14
N SER A 99 -3.46 3.39 -13.99
CA SER A 99 -3.23 2.05 -14.59
C SER A 99 -2.93 0.95 -13.58
N ALA A 100 -2.48 1.30 -12.36
CA ALA A 100 -2.23 0.31 -11.31
C ALA A 100 -3.48 -0.48 -10.94
N SER A 101 -4.66 0.13 -11.01
CA SER A 101 -5.94 -0.53 -10.73
C SER A 101 -6.28 -1.70 -11.66
N ASN A 102 -5.63 -1.77 -12.84
CA ASN A 102 -5.81 -2.88 -13.79
C ASN A 102 -5.01 -4.14 -13.37
N TYR A 103 -4.03 -3.99 -12.50
CA TYR A 103 -3.08 -5.04 -12.14
C TYR A 103 -3.06 -5.38 -10.66
N ILE A 104 -3.62 -4.51 -9.82
CA ILE A 104 -3.57 -4.66 -8.37
C ILE A 104 -4.99 -4.72 -7.84
N THR A 105 -5.24 -5.75 -7.03
CA THR A 105 -6.54 -5.97 -6.41
C THR A 105 -6.38 -6.01 -4.90
N LEU A 106 -7.25 -5.29 -4.19
CA LEU A 106 -7.39 -5.38 -2.75
C LEU A 106 -8.71 -6.08 -2.41
N THR A 107 -8.61 -7.09 -1.57
CA THR A 107 -9.76 -7.80 -1.01
C THR A 107 -9.70 -7.80 0.51
N TRP A 108 -10.79 -8.12 1.18
CA TRP A 108 -10.85 -8.29 2.61
C TRP A 108 -11.91 -9.31 3.02
N ASN A 109 -11.85 -9.75 4.28
CA ASN A 109 -12.71 -10.81 4.81
C ASN A 109 -13.89 -10.29 5.67
N ARG A 110 -14.27 -8.98 5.55
CA ARG A 110 -15.30 -8.35 6.41
C ARG A 110 -16.43 -7.65 5.65
N GLY A 111 -16.55 -7.84 4.36
CA GLY A 111 -17.69 -7.32 3.59
C GLY A 111 -19.03 -7.83 4.14
N GLY A 112 -19.96 -6.92 4.40
CA GLY A 112 -21.29 -7.26 4.94
C GLY A 112 -21.31 -7.67 6.42
N THR A 113 -20.18 -7.67 7.13
CA THR A 113 -20.14 -7.96 8.57
C THR A 113 -20.91 -6.89 9.33
N VAL A 114 -21.81 -7.31 10.21
CA VAL A 114 -22.57 -6.42 11.10
C VAL A 114 -21.83 -6.27 12.42
N LEU A 115 -21.62 -5.04 12.86
CA LEU A 115 -21.02 -4.70 14.15
C LEU A 115 -22.06 -4.08 15.08
N GLU A 116 -22.16 -4.63 16.28
CA GLU A 116 -22.90 -4.00 17.38
C GLU A 116 -22.15 -2.75 17.88
N VAL A 117 -22.85 -1.89 18.63
CA VAL A 117 -22.26 -0.68 19.23
C VAL A 117 -21.04 -1.06 20.09
N GLY A 118 -19.91 -0.41 19.84
CA GLY A 118 -18.65 -0.66 20.56
C GLY A 118 -17.91 -1.94 20.18
N GLN A 119 -18.48 -2.79 19.33
CA GLN A 119 -17.84 -4.04 18.91
C GLN A 119 -16.59 -3.78 18.08
N VAL A 120 -15.57 -4.59 18.30
CA VAL A 120 -14.31 -4.61 17.53
C VAL A 120 -14.23 -5.90 16.74
N VAL A 121 -13.82 -5.84 15.49
CA VAL A 121 -13.55 -6.99 14.64
C VAL A 121 -12.19 -6.88 14.00
N GLN A 122 -11.47 -8.00 13.95
CA GLN A 122 -10.24 -8.12 13.18
C GLN A 122 -10.58 -8.33 11.71
N ALA A 123 -9.93 -7.55 10.83
CA ALA A 123 -10.04 -7.68 9.39
C ALA A 123 -8.67 -7.97 8.77
N THR A 124 -8.65 -8.83 7.77
CA THR A 124 -7.47 -9.10 6.96
C THR A 124 -7.67 -8.49 5.58
N LEU A 125 -6.81 -7.56 5.23
CA LEU A 125 -6.70 -6.97 3.90
C LEU A 125 -5.69 -7.78 3.10
N THR A 126 -6.04 -8.21 1.90
CA THR A 126 -5.16 -8.98 1.01
C THR A 126 -5.00 -8.26 -0.32
N LEU A 127 -3.77 -7.83 -0.59
CA LEU A 127 -3.39 -7.16 -1.83
C LEU A 127 -2.69 -8.16 -2.73
N SER A 128 -3.16 -8.28 -3.97
CA SER A 128 -2.63 -9.20 -4.97
C SER A 128 -2.18 -8.44 -6.21
N VAL A 129 -1.01 -8.80 -6.73
CA VAL A 129 -0.40 -8.19 -7.92
C VAL A 129 -0.51 -9.17 -9.08
N SER A 130 -1.04 -8.72 -10.21
CA SER A 130 -1.14 -9.52 -11.44
C SER A 130 0.25 -9.92 -11.95
N PRO A 131 0.42 -11.14 -12.49
CA PRO A 131 1.65 -11.53 -13.17
C PRO A 131 1.94 -10.70 -14.43
N SER A 132 0.91 -10.11 -15.03
CA SER A 132 1.01 -9.29 -16.25
C SER A 132 1.25 -7.80 -15.97
N ILE A 133 1.55 -7.40 -14.71
CA ILE A 133 1.80 -6.00 -14.37
C ILE A 133 2.92 -5.42 -15.23
N SER A 134 2.68 -4.27 -15.83
CA SER A 134 3.60 -3.59 -16.73
C SER A 134 3.48 -2.08 -16.58
N GLY A 135 4.63 -1.37 -16.64
CA GLY A 135 4.68 0.08 -16.58
C GLY A 135 4.33 0.71 -15.22
N VAL A 136 4.14 -0.09 -14.20
CA VAL A 136 3.88 0.35 -12.83
C VAL A 136 5.08 0.00 -11.97
N THR A 137 5.84 1.00 -11.56
CA THR A 137 7.01 0.84 -10.67
C THR A 137 6.69 1.17 -9.23
N SER A 138 5.68 2.00 -9.01
CA SER A 138 5.13 2.38 -7.71
C SER A 138 3.65 2.70 -7.82
N PHE A 139 2.95 2.64 -6.72
CA PHE A 139 1.55 3.06 -6.70
C PHE A 139 1.15 3.59 -5.33
N SER A 140 0.10 4.38 -5.33
CA SER A 140 -0.68 4.73 -4.16
C SER A 140 -2.17 4.63 -4.50
N PHE A 141 -3.00 4.44 -3.49
CA PHE A 141 -4.45 4.38 -3.65
C PHE A 141 -5.14 4.68 -2.32
N GLU A 142 -6.43 4.92 -2.37
CA GLU A 142 -7.28 5.12 -1.20
C GLU A 142 -8.09 3.86 -0.90
N ILE A 143 -8.18 3.52 0.38
CA ILE A 143 -9.01 2.46 0.93
C ILE A 143 -10.08 3.14 1.79
N THR A 144 -11.32 3.08 1.39
CA THR A 144 -12.43 3.61 2.18
C THR A 144 -13.19 2.47 2.85
N ILE A 145 -13.18 2.47 4.19
CA ILE A 145 -13.94 1.51 5.02
C ILE A 145 -15.14 2.25 5.59
N THR A 146 -16.32 1.79 5.25
CA THR A 146 -17.59 2.43 5.61
C THR A 146 -18.42 1.50 6.48
N GLY A 147 -18.90 2.02 7.60
CA GLY A 147 -19.99 1.44 8.38
C GLY A 147 -21.30 2.16 8.04
N THR A 148 -22.24 1.43 7.48
CA THR A 148 -23.58 1.94 7.18
C THR A 148 -24.56 1.43 8.22
N GLU A 149 -25.44 2.30 8.74
CA GLU A 149 -26.49 1.92 9.70
C GLU A 149 -27.32 0.76 9.15
N TYR A 150 -27.56 -0.21 10.03
CA TYR A 150 -28.25 -1.46 9.72
C TYR A 150 -29.62 -1.50 10.38
#